data_34ff7230c234155092d5138ae67f4276
#
_entry.id   34ff7230c234155092d5138ae67f4276
#
_cell.length_a   1.000
_cell.length_b   1.000
_cell.length_c   1.000
_cell.angle_alpha   90.00
_cell.angle_beta   90.00
_cell.angle_gamma   90.00
#
_symmetry.space_group_name_H-M   'P 1'
#
loop_
_entity.id
_entity.type
_entity.pdbx_description
1 polymer ?
#
loop_
_entity_poly.entity_id
_entity_poly.type
_entity_poly.pdbx_seq_one_letter_code
_entity_poly.pdbx_strand_id
1 'polypeptide(L)'
;MDRDPWLEKWLPLIQKKSAGGHVLELGCGPGWDTADLLAAGCRVIATDISAGNLGDCSRSVPDVSLIQMDNGKPFPFADHSLPVIVASLSLHYFSWDVTLRIASELRRCLKADGILLARFNSTNDHHYGAASELEIEPNFYQVRTSTKRFFDEPAVRTFLQGWDIQFLEENTIRRYEKPKSVWETMAVPAD
;
A
#
# COMPACT_ATOMS: atom_id res chain seq x y z
N MET A 1 -17.73 5.78 -11.15
CA MET A 1 -17.09 5.33 -9.89
C MET A 1 -16.37 6.54 -9.38
N ASP A 2 -16.71 7.02 -8.18
CA ASP A 2 -16.11 8.24 -7.65
C ASP A 2 -14.63 8.02 -7.38
N ARG A 3 -13.81 9.02 -7.71
CA ARG A 3 -12.38 9.01 -7.42
C ARG A 3 -12.17 9.05 -5.90
N ASP A 4 -11.20 8.30 -5.41
CA ASP A 4 -10.79 8.33 -4.00
C ASP A 4 -9.53 9.22 -3.88
N PRO A 5 -9.67 10.48 -3.44
CA PRO A 5 -8.59 11.46 -3.45
C PRO A 5 -7.63 11.33 -2.24
N TRP A 6 -7.48 10.15 -1.68
CA TRP A 6 -6.71 9.95 -0.44
C TRP A 6 -5.27 10.45 -0.49
N LEU A 7 -4.63 10.40 -1.67
CA LEU A 7 -3.27 10.90 -1.85
C LEU A 7 -3.18 12.44 -1.91
N GLU A 8 -4.26 13.14 -2.24
CA GLU A 8 -4.21 14.60 -2.48
C GLU A 8 -3.56 15.37 -1.33
N LYS A 9 -3.92 15.04 -0.07
CA LYS A 9 -3.35 15.68 1.11
C LYS A 9 -1.86 15.38 1.31
N TRP A 10 -1.37 14.28 0.75
CA TRP A 10 0.02 13.81 0.86
C TRP A 10 0.92 14.27 -0.28
N LEU A 11 0.37 14.66 -1.43
CA LEU A 11 1.14 15.00 -2.62
C LEU A 11 2.25 16.03 -2.35
N PRO A 12 2.03 17.13 -1.59
CA PRO A 12 3.11 18.08 -1.30
C PRO A 12 4.27 17.45 -0.52
N LEU A 13 3.97 16.56 0.42
CA LEU A 13 4.99 15.84 1.18
C LEU A 13 5.72 14.81 0.30
N ILE A 14 4.99 14.06 -0.52
CA ILE A 14 5.53 13.10 -1.47
C ILE A 14 6.51 13.80 -2.43
N GLN A 15 6.10 14.90 -3.05
CA GLN A 15 6.95 15.70 -3.95
C GLN A 15 8.24 16.16 -3.26
N LYS A 16 8.11 16.70 -2.05
CA LYS A 16 9.27 17.16 -1.28
C LYS A 16 10.23 16.02 -0.96
N LYS A 17 9.72 14.85 -0.52
CA LYS A 17 10.53 13.70 -0.12
C LYS A 17 11.12 12.95 -1.30
N SER A 18 10.38 12.85 -2.41
CA SER A 18 10.83 12.17 -3.63
C SER A 18 11.73 13.01 -4.53
N ALA A 19 12.07 14.25 -4.16
CA ALA A 19 12.88 15.12 -4.99
C ALA A 19 14.17 14.42 -5.45
N GLY A 20 14.30 14.23 -6.78
CA GLY A 20 15.43 13.54 -7.42
C GLY A 20 15.41 11.99 -7.32
N GLY A 21 14.42 11.39 -6.67
CA GLY A 21 14.24 9.93 -6.53
C GLY A 21 12.95 9.42 -7.16
N HIS A 22 12.69 8.12 -7.00
CA HIS A 22 11.45 7.50 -7.43
C HIS A 22 10.53 7.24 -6.25
N VAL A 23 9.23 7.39 -6.47
CA VAL A 23 8.17 6.84 -5.62
C VAL A 23 7.96 5.39 -6.05
N LEU A 24 8.06 4.45 -5.12
CA LEU A 24 7.65 3.07 -5.35
C LEU A 24 6.17 2.93 -4.99
N GLU A 25 5.37 2.45 -5.92
CA GLU A 25 3.97 2.08 -5.68
C GLU A 25 3.82 0.57 -5.69
N LEU A 26 3.32 0.01 -4.58
CA LEU A 26 3.09 -1.42 -4.42
C LEU A 26 1.62 -1.78 -4.68
N GLY A 27 1.36 -2.60 -5.70
CA GLY A 27 0.02 -3.00 -6.10
C GLY A 27 -0.75 -1.86 -6.77
N CYS A 28 -0.23 -1.35 -7.87
CA CYS A 28 -0.78 -0.19 -8.58
C CYS A 28 -2.19 -0.44 -9.18
N GLY A 29 -2.58 -1.71 -9.35
CA GLY A 29 -3.83 -2.05 -10.02
C GLY A 29 -3.92 -1.40 -11.40
N PRO A 30 -5.05 -0.77 -11.76
CA PRO A 30 -5.22 -0.10 -13.05
C PRO A 30 -4.55 1.28 -13.13
N GLY A 31 -3.78 1.71 -12.11
CA GLY A 31 -2.95 2.91 -12.16
C GLY A 31 -3.60 4.20 -11.66
N TRP A 32 -4.58 4.15 -10.76
CA TRP A 32 -5.24 5.37 -10.27
C TRP A 32 -4.32 6.24 -9.41
N ASP A 33 -3.70 5.64 -8.40
CA ASP A 33 -2.74 6.34 -7.53
C ASP A 33 -1.46 6.69 -8.34
N THR A 34 -1.06 5.83 -9.29
CA THR A 34 0.02 6.10 -10.25
C THR A 34 -0.22 7.40 -11.03
N ALA A 35 -1.45 7.58 -11.55
CA ALA A 35 -1.82 8.77 -12.31
C ALA A 35 -1.74 10.05 -11.46
N ASP A 36 -2.18 10.00 -10.21
CA ASP A 36 -2.11 11.11 -9.28
C ASP A 36 -0.67 11.49 -8.95
N LEU A 37 0.19 10.50 -8.71
CA LEU A 37 1.61 10.70 -8.42
C LEU A 37 2.34 11.33 -9.63
N LEU A 38 2.08 10.84 -10.84
CA LEU A 38 2.69 11.40 -12.06
C LEU A 38 2.18 12.80 -12.36
N ALA A 39 0.87 13.05 -12.20
CA ALA A 39 0.28 14.38 -12.37
C ALA A 39 0.88 15.40 -11.38
N ALA A 40 1.30 14.94 -10.20
CA ALA A 40 2.03 15.73 -9.22
C ALA A 40 3.52 15.90 -9.58
N GLY A 41 3.99 15.38 -10.71
CA GLY A 41 5.39 15.51 -11.15
C GLY A 41 6.37 14.53 -10.49
N CYS A 42 5.87 13.49 -9.82
CA CYS A 42 6.71 12.45 -9.24
C CYS A 42 7.22 11.48 -10.32
N ARG A 43 8.40 10.92 -10.13
CA ARG A 43 8.88 9.77 -10.90
C ARG A 43 8.40 8.50 -10.21
N VAL A 44 7.62 7.66 -10.88
CA VAL A 44 6.98 6.50 -10.28
C VAL A 44 7.54 5.20 -10.84
N ILE A 45 7.80 4.23 -9.95
CA ILE A 45 7.93 2.82 -10.27
C ILE A 45 6.68 2.14 -9.73
N ALA A 46 5.76 1.76 -10.63
CA ALA A 46 4.52 1.10 -10.26
C ALA A 46 4.68 -0.41 -10.38
N THR A 47 4.23 -1.13 -9.34
CA THR A 47 4.36 -2.59 -9.30
C THR A 47 3.02 -3.27 -9.06
N ASP A 48 2.84 -4.45 -9.63
CA ASP A 48 1.70 -5.34 -9.33
C ASP A 48 2.10 -6.79 -9.64
N ILE A 49 1.49 -7.75 -8.98
CA ILE A 49 1.67 -9.17 -9.29
C ILE A 49 0.95 -9.57 -10.58
N SER A 50 -0.14 -8.88 -10.90
CA SER A 50 -0.99 -9.14 -12.07
C SER A 50 -0.46 -8.45 -13.32
N ALA A 51 -0.03 -9.22 -14.31
CA ALA A 51 0.30 -8.68 -15.62
C ALA A 51 -0.90 -7.97 -16.29
N GLY A 52 -2.14 -8.39 -15.99
CA GLY A 52 -3.36 -7.73 -16.44
C GLY A 52 -3.49 -6.32 -15.88
N ASN A 53 -3.30 -6.15 -14.56
CA ASN A 53 -3.30 -4.82 -13.91
C ASN A 53 -2.21 -3.92 -14.48
N LEU A 54 -0.99 -4.45 -14.68
CA LEU A 54 0.10 -3.68 -15.30
C LEU A 54 -0.25 -3.25 -16.73
N GLY A 55 -0.91 -4.12 -17.50
CA GLY A 55 -1.42 -3.76 -18.82
C GLY A 55 -2.49 -2.67 -18.78
N ASP A 56 -3.40 -2.70 -17.80
CA ASP A 56 -4.39 -1.65 -17.58
C ASP A 56 -3.73 -0.33 -17.16
N CYS A 57 -2.78 -0.40 -16.23
CA CYS A 57 -1.99 0.74 -15.78
C CYS A 57 -1.24 1.39 -16.96
N SER A 58 -0.54 0.60 -17.79
CA SER A 58 0.17 1.10 -18.98
C SER A 58 -0.75 1.82 -19.98
N ARG A 59 -1.99 1.35 -20.12
CA ARG A 59 -2.98 2.01 -21.00
C ARG A 59 -3.50 3.31 -20.40
N SER A 60 -3.69 3.34 -19.09
CA SER A 60 -4.22 4.52 -18.38
C SER A 60 -3.15 5.59 -18.16
N VAL A 61 -1.91 5.17 -18.00
CA VAL A 61 -0.77 6.02 -17.65
C VAL A 61 0.44 5.65 -18.53
N PRO A 62 0.50 6.17 -19.76
CA PRO A 62 1.65 5.95 -20.64
C PRO A 62 2.96 6.40 -20.01
N ASP A 63 4.06 5.75 -20.38
CA ASP A 63 5.44 6.09 -19.98
C ASP A 63 5.79 5.88 -18.50
N VAL A 64 4.91 5.22 -17.71
CA VAL A 64 5.25 4.81 -16.33
C VAL A 64 6.21 3.61 -16.33
N SER A 65 7.17 3.61 -15.41
CA SER A 65 8.01 2.42 -15.16
C SER A 65 7.21 1.35 -14.46
N LEU A 66 7.03 0.19 -15.07
CA LEU A 66 6.26 -0.93 -14.55
C LEU A 66 7.15 -2.13 -14.23
N ILE A 67 6.93 -2.74 -13.07
CA ILE A 67 7.61 -3.98 -12.66
C ILE A 67 6.55 -4.99 -12.19
N GLN A 68 6.54 -6.18 -12.79
CA GLN A 68 5.76 -7.29 -12.24
C GLN A 68 6.47 -7.84 -11.02
N MET A 69 5.83 -7.72 -9.84
CA MET A 69 6.43 -8.07 -8.56
C MET A 69 5.41 -8.70 -7.62
N ASP A 70 5.83 -9.77 -6.94
CA ASP A 70 5.12 -10.39 -5.82
C ASP A 70 5.62 -9.75 -4.52
N ASN A 71 4.77 -9.00 -3.83
CA ASN A 71 5.11 -8.35 -2.56
C ASN A 71 5.50 -9.35 -1.45
N GLY A 72 5.13 -10.63 -1.59
CA GLY A 72 5.53 -11.69 -0.65
C GLY A 72 6.96 -12.20 -0.85
N LYS A 73 7.70 -11.68 -1.84
CA LYS A 73 9.10 -12.02 -2.15
C LYS A 73 10.03 -10.86 -1.79
N PRO A 74 11.35 -11.09 -1.69
CA PRO A 74 12.33 -10.02 -1.52
C PRO A 74 12.19 -8.95 -2.61
N PHE A 75 12.23 -7.69 -2.25
CA PHE A 75 12.08 -6.58 -3.19
C PHE A 75 13.38 -6.38 -3.99
N PRO A 76 13.30 -6.17 -5.33
CA PRO A 76 14.47 -6.00 -6.18
C PRO A 76 15.05 -4.57 -6.11
N PHE A 77 15.03 -3.99 -4.93
CA PHE A 77 15.54 -2.63 -4.68
C PHE A 77 16.70 -2.69 -3.67
N ALA A 78 17.68 -1.82 -3.84
CA ALA A 78 18.80 -1.71 -2.92
C ALA A 78 18.34 -1.15 -1.55
N ASP A 79 19.12 -1.43 -0.51
CA ASP A 79 18.90 -0.85 0.81
C ASP A 79 18.94 0.67 0.75
N HIS A 80 18.04 1.31 1.47
CA HIS A 80 17.98 2.77 1.63
C HIS A 80 17.97 3.55 0.31
N SER A 81 17.36 2.98 -0.74
CA SER A 81 17.34 3.59 -2.08
C SER A 81 16.10 4.42 -2.40
N LEU A 82 14.98 4.14 -1.73
CA LEU A 82 13.67 4.72 -2.02
C LEU A 82 13.31 5.84 -1.03
N PRO A 83 13.01 7.05 -1.50
CA PRO A 83 12.56 8.14 -0.62
C PRO A 83 11.10 8.01 -0.19
N VAL A 84 10.25 7.38 -1.01
CA VAL A 84 8.82 7.25 -0.76
C VAL A 84 8.35 5.88 -1.23
N ILE A 85 7.54 5.22 -0.40
CA ILE A 85 6.79 4.02 -0.76
C ILE A 85 5.30 4.28 -0.50
N VAL A 86 4.46 3.96 -1.50
CA VAL A 86 3.00 4.01 -1.43
C VAL A 86 2.45 2.59 -1.56
N ALA A 87 1.58 2.18 -0.64
CA ALA A 87 1.00 0.84 -0.61
C ALA A 87 -0.49 0.90 -0.25
N SER A 88 -1.33 1.15 -1.24
CA SER A 88 -2.77 1.31 -1.02
C SER A 88 -3.52 0.00 -1.23
N LEU A 89 -3.98 -0.62 -0.14
CA LEU A 89 -4.78 -1.86 -0.19
C LEU A 89 -4.10 -3.00 -0.96
N SER A 90 -2.78 -3.11 -0.84
CA SER A 90 -1.97 -4.10 -1.54
C SER A 90 -1.20 -5.05 -0.61
N LEU A 91 -1.21 -4.80 0.70
CA LEU A 91 -0.43 -5.55 1.70
C LEU A 91 -1.26 -6.56 2.51
N HIS A 92 -2.52 -6.77 2.17
CA HIS A 92 -3.47 -7.54 2.97
C HIS A 92 -3.76 -8.96 2.44
N TYR A 93 -2.97 -9.47 1.50
CA TYR A 93 -3.22 -10.79 0.90
C TYR A 93 -2.41 -11.93 1.52
N PHE A 94 -1.69 -11.66 2.61
CA PHE A 94 -0.63 -12.52 3.11
C PHE A 94 -0.89 -13.03 4.53
N SER A 95 -0.32 -14.22 4.87
CA SER A 95 -0.24 -14.70 6.24
C SER A 95 0.56 -13.71 7.11
N TRP A 96 0.41 -13.80 8.44
CA TRP A 96 1.06 -12.83 9.34
C TRP A 96 2.58 -12.84 9.19
N ASP A 97 3.20 -14.01 9.08
CA ASP A 97 4.65 -14.13 8.88
C ASP A 97 5.13 -13.47 7.60
N VAL A 98 4.38 -13.61 6.50
CA VAL A 98 4.70 -12.93 5.24
C VAL A 98 4.50 -11.43 5.37
N THR A 99 3.43 -11.00 6.04
CA THR A 99 3.13 -9.59 6.31
C THR A 99 4.27 -8.90 7.07
N LEU A 100 4.84 -9.56 8.08
CA LEU A 100 5.98 -9.01 8.82
C LEU A 100 7.29 -9.00 7.99
N ARG A 101 7.49 -9.98 7.10
CA ARG A 101 8.61 -9.92 6.15
C ARG A 101 8.49 -8.75 5.17
N ILE A 102 7.26 -8.46 4.71
CA ILE A 102 6.99 -7.29 3.87
C ILE A 102 7.34 -6.00 4.64
N ALA A 103 6.95 -5.88 5.92
CA ALA A 103 7.32 -4.72 6.74
C ALA A 103 8.83 -4.53 6.83
N SER A 104 9.60 -5.63 6.97
CA SER A 104 11.06 -5.61 6.96
C SER A 104 11.64 -5.15 5.62
N GLU A 105 11.09 -5.62 4.50
CA GLU A 105 11.52 -5.21 3.15
C GLU A 105 11.22 -3.73 2.87
N LEU A 106 10.04 -3.25 3.28
CA LEU A 106 9.70 -1.82 3.21
C LEU A 106 10.74 -0.96 3.93
N ARG A 107 11.07 -1.36 5.17
CA ARG A 107 12.07 -0.65 5.98
C ARG A 107 13.47 -0.73 5.38
N ARG A 108 13.88 -1.89 4.85
CA ARG A 108 15.18 -2.09 4.19
C ARG A 108 15.34 -1.17 2.99
N CYS A 109 14.32 -1.09 2.13
CA CYS A 109 14.39 -0.31 0.89
C CYS A 109 14.26 1.21 1.11
N LEU A 110 13.55 1.62 2.17
CA LEU A 110 13.27 3.02 2.42
C LEU A 110 14.51 3.74 2.98
N LYS A 111 14.76 4.97 2.53
CA LYS A 111 15.78 5.86 3.10
C LYS A 111 15.46 6.18 4.56
N ALA A 112 16.47 6.51 5.37
CA ALA A 112 16.28 6.85 6.77
C ALA A 112 15.29 8.01 6.98
N ASP A 113 15.31 9.00 6.07
CA ASP A 113 14.36 10.13 6.08
C ASP A 113 13.16 9.93 5.13
N GLY A 114 13.02 8.73 4.56
CA GLY A 114 11.95 8.38 3.64
C GLY A 114 10.60 8.20 4.35
N ILE A 115 9.52 8.11 3.58
CA ILE A 115 8.16 7.94 4.09
C ILE A 115 7.46 6.73 3.48
N LEU A 116 6.70 6.02 4.32
CA LEU A 116 5.72 5.03 3.93
C LEU A 116 4.32 5.63 4.05
N LEU A 117 3.55 5.56 2.98
CA LEU A 117 2.12 5.84 2.96
C LEU A 117 1.39 4.53 2.67
N ALA A 118 0.55 4.05 3.58
CA ALA A 118 -0.12 2.78 3.40
C ALA A 118 -1.59 2.83 3.81
N ARG A 119 -2.40 2.00 3.17
CA ARG A 119 -3.78 1.70 3.57
C ARG A 119 -3.97 0.20 3.74
N PHE A 120 -4.62 -0.18 4.84
CA PHE A 120 -4.92 -1.57 5.17
C PHE A 120 -6.43 -1.77 5.31
N ASN A 121 -6.95 -2.97 5.01
CA ASN A 121 -8.33 -3.31 5.33
C ASN A 121 -8.52 -3.28 6.84
N SER A 122 -9.57 -2.60 7.33
CA SER A 122 -9.92 -2.61 8.75
C SER A 122 -10.71 -3.88 9.13
N THR A 123 -10.56 -4.32 10.38
CA THR A 123 -11.45 -5.33 11.00
C THR A 123 -12.92 -4.90 11.03
N ASN A 124 -13.21 -3.61 10.82
CA ASN A 124 -14.57 -3.07 10.68
C ASN A 124 -15.10 -3.12 9.24
N ASP A 125 -14.34 -3.67 8.28
CA ASP A 125 -14.73 -3.77 6.86
C ASP A 125 -15.58 -5.02 6.57
N HIS A 126 -16.71 -5.15 7.27
CA HIS A 126 -17.59 -6.32 7.18
C HIS A 126 -18.19 -6.53 5.78
N HIS A 127 -18.36 -5.48 4.98
CA HIS A 127 -18.87 -5.60 3.63
C HIS A 127 -17.90 -6.31 2.67
N TYR A 128 -16.60 -6.31 2.98
CA TYR A 128 -15.54 -6.85 2.12
C TYR A 128 -14.78 -8.02 2.73
N GLY A 129 -15.34 -8.62 3.80
CA GLY A 129 -14.94 -9.92 4.29
C GLY A 129 -14.29 -9.97 5.67
N ALA A 130 -14.29 -8.86 6.43
CA ALA A 130 -13.94 -8.90 7.84
C ALA A 130 -14.94 -9.80 8.58
N ALA A 131 -14.44 -10.69 9.45
CA ALA A 131 -15.22 -11.71 10.16
C ALA A 131 -15.97 -12.68 9.22
N SER A 132 -15.38 -13.04 8.07
CA SER A 132 -15.89 -14.10 7.19
C SER A 132 -15.84 -15.48 7.90
N GLU A 133 -16.66 -16.42 7.43
CA GLU A 133 -16.82 -17.73 8.09
C GLU A 133 -15.53 -18.57 8.12
N LEU A 134 -14.69 -18.48 7.08
CA LEU A 134 -13.47 -19.27 6.97
C LEU A 134 -12.25 -18.45 7.38
N GLU A 135 -11.96 -18.45 8.67
CA GLU A 135 -10.75 -17.87 9.25
C GLU A 135 -9.57 -18.86 9.13
N ILE A 136 -8.44 -18.39 8.60
CA ILE A 136 -7.20 -19.18 8.42
C ILE A 136 -6.23 -18.89 9.58
N GLU A 137 -6.10 -17.61 9.95
CA GLU A 137 -5.36 -17.09 11.08
C GLU A 137 -6.18 -15.94 11.69
N PRO A 138 -5.88 -15.45 12.90
CA PRO A 138 -6.56 -14.29 13.46
C PRO A 138 -6.64 -13.12 12.45
N ASN A 139 -7.87 -12.71 12.12
CA ASN A 139 -8.18 -11.65 11.14
C ASN A 139 -7.66 -11.90 9.71
N PHE A 140 -7.41 -13.16 9.33
CA PHE A 140 -7.02 -13.55 7.98
C PHE A 140 -8.00 -14.63 7.47
N TYR A 141 -8.75 -14.28 6.46
CA TYR A 141 -9.90 -15.08 6.00
C TYR A 141 -9.79 -15.48 4.53
N GLN A 142 -10.35 -16.61 4.19
CA GLN A 142 -10.72 -16.92 2.81
C GLN A 142 -11.95 -16.09 2.44
N VAL A 143 -11.79 -15.18 1.48
CA VAL A 143 -12.87 -14.33 0.99
C VAL A 143 -13.07 -14.59 -0.50
N ARG A 144 -14.14 -15.30 -0.84
CA ARG A 144 -14.39 -15.79 -2.21
C ARG A 144 -13.18 -16.59 -2.74
N THR A 145 -12.50 -16.09 -3.79
CA THR A 145 -11.36 -16.75 -4.46
C THR A 145 -10.00 -16.29 -3.96
N SER A 146 -9.94 -15.41 -2.98
CA SER A 146 -8.69 -14.85 -2.45
C SER A 146 -8.66 -14.90 -0.93
N THR A 147 -7.47 -14.77 -0.36
CA THR A 147 -7.29 -14.57 1.09
C THR A 147 -7.18 -13.09 1.38
N LYS A 148 -7.69 -12.64 2.53
CA LYS A 148 -7.59 -11.24 2.99
C LYS A 148 -7.33 -11.18 4.47
N ARG A 149 -6.36 -10.34 4.83
CA ARG A 149 -6.09 -9.92 6.20
C ARG A 149 -6.79 -8.60 6.48
N PHE A 150 -7.32 -8.50 7.68
CA PHE A 150 -7.90 -7.28 8.22
C PHE A 150 -7.11 -6.86 9.44
N PHE A 151 -6.94 -5.57 9.60
CA PHE A 151 -6.11 -5.01 10.66
C PHE A 151 -6.98 -4.24 11.64
N ASP A 152 -6.77 -4.47 12.92
CA ASP A 152 -7.11 -3.54 13.98
C ASP A 152 -5.92 -2.58 14.23
N GLU A 153 -6.10 -1.58 15.05
CA GLU A 153 -5.03 -0.63 15.37
C GLU A 153 -3.79 -1.32 15.96
N PRO A 154 -3.90 -2.27 16.93
CA PRO A 154 -2.73 -3.02 17.41
C PRO A 154 -1.97 -3.77 16.32
N ALA A 155 -2.68 -4.38 15.36
CA ALA A 155 -2.05 -5.09 14.25
C ALA A 155 -1.28 -4.12 13.31
N VAL A 156 -1.86 -2.94 13.02
CA VAL A 156 -1.14 -1.90 12.25
C VAL A 156 0.12 -1.46 12.99
N ARG A 157 0.03 -1.20 14.29
CA ARG A 157 1.19 -0.82 15.12
C ARG A 157 2.24 -1.91 15.21
N THR A 158 1.83 -3.18 15.23
CA THR A 158 2.77 -4.32 15.20
C THR A 158 3.45 -4.42 13.83
N PHE A 159 2.72 -4.24 12.72
CA PHE A 159 3.29 -4.16 11.38
C PHE A 159 4.34 -3.04 11.27
N LEU A 160 4.07 -1.90 11.90
CA LEU A 160 4.93 -0.72 11.94
C LEU A 160 5.87 -0.70 13.17
N GLN A 161 6.19 -1.85 13.74
CA GLN A 161 7.17 -1.90 14.83
C GLN A 161 8.54 -1.40 14.37
N GLY A 162 9.12 -0.44 15.09
CA GLY A 162 10.37 0.23 14.71
C GLY A 162 10.17 1.35 13.67
N TRP A 163 8.94 1.86 13.56
CA TRP A 163 8.62 3.06 12.78
C TRP A 163 8.11 4.17 13.71
N ASP A 164 8.35 5.41 13.35
CA ASP A 164 7.68 6.57 13.90
C ASP A 164 6.40 6.83 13.09
N ILE A 165 5.24 6.52 13.71
CA ILE A 165 3.92 6.65 13.09
C ILE A 165 3.45 8.09 13.30
N GLN A 166 3.51 8.90 12.26
CA GLN A 166 3.12 10.30 12.30
C GLN A 166 1.64 10.53 11.97
N PHE A 167 1.00 9.56 11.34
CA PHE A 167 -0.44 9.56 11.06
C PHE A 167 -0.98 8.14 11.07
N LEU A 168 -2.10 7.93 11.77
CA LEU A 168 -2.83 6.67 11.77
C LEU A 168 -4.31 6.99 12.06
N GLU A 169 -5.18 6.76 11.08
CA GLU A 169 -6.62 6.95 11.22
C GLU A 169 -7.39 5.85 10.52
N GLU A 170 -8.53 5.46 11.10
CA GLU A 170 -9.49 4.61 10.44
C GLU A 170 -10.49 5.48 9.65
N ASN A 171 -10.58 5.21 8.34
CA ASN A 171 -11.39 5.99 7.41
C ASN A 171 -12.39 5.11 6.65
N THR A 172 -13.43 5.74 6.08
CA THR A 172 -14.40 5.07 5.23
C THR A 172 -14.27 5.55 3.79
N ILE A 173 -13.96 4.62 2.89
CA ILE A 173 -13.89 4.86 1.45
C ILE A 173 -15.28 4.59 0.84
N ARG A 174 -15.77 5.50 -0.02
CA ARG A 174 -17.09 5.40 -0.67
C ARG A 174 -17.06 5.16 -2.18
N ARG A 175 -15.88 4.93 -2.76
CA ARG A 175 -15.74 4.64 -4.21
C ARG A 175 -16.20 3.25 -4.63
N TYR A 176 -16.44 2.37 -3.68
CA TYR A 176 -16.91 1.01 -3.92
C TYR A 176 -18.44 0.94 -3.85
N GLU A 177 -19.04 -0.17 -4.28
CA GLU A 177 -20.48 -0.41 -4.22
C GLU A 177 -21.05 -0.22 -2.80
N LYS A 178 -20.28 -0.63 -1.80
CA LYS A 178 -20.58 -0.44 -0.36
C LYS A 178 -19.45 0.33 0.30
N PRO A 179 -19.72 1.05 1.40
CA PRO A 179 -18.67 1.68 2.18
C PRO A 179 -17.61 0.65 2.61
N LYS A 180 -16.35 1.02 2.49
CA LYS A 180 -15.20 0.19 2.86
C LYS A 180 -14.40 0.85 3.98
N SER A 181 -14.18 0.14 5.09
CA SER A 181 -13.38 0.63 6.21
C SER A 181 -11.90 0.27 6.03
N VAL A 182 -11.04 1.27 6.19
CA VAL A 182 -9.59 1.11 6.01
C VAL A 182 -8.82 1.89 7.06
N TRP A 183 -7.66 1.38 7.45
CA TRP A 183 -6.64 2.17 8.13
C TRP A 183 -5.80 2.90 7.11
N GLU A 184 -5.55 4.17 7.34
CA GLU A 184 -4.61 4.99 6.59
C GLU A 184 -3.47 5.39 7.50
N THR A 185 -2.23 5.25 7.04
CA THR A 185 -1.04 5.59 7.84
C THR A 185 0.00 6.31 7.02
N MET A 186 0.74 7.19 7.70
CA MET A 186 2.02 7.73 7.26
C MET A 186 3.04 7.50 8.37
N ALA A 187 4.16 6.86 8.00
CA ALA A 187 5.21 6.52 8.95
C ALA A 187 6.61 6.74 8.34
N VAL A 188 7.58 6.97 9.20
CA VAL A 188 9.00 7.08 8.85
C VAL A 188 9.79 6.02 9.61
N PRO A 189 10.93 5.51 9.08
CA PRO A 189 11.79 4.62 9.85
C PRO A 189 12.19 5.31 11.16
N ALA A 190 12.04 4.62 12.31
CA ALA A 190 12.64 5.09 13.55
C ALA A 190 14.13 4.78 13.57
N ASP A 191 14.92 5.62 14.24
CA ASP A 191 16.37 5.48 14.46
C ASP A 191 16.73 4.18 15.21
#